data_dd9086da47cebdcf8a63a9a1b4c19bcf
#
_entry.id   dd9086da47cebdcf8a63a9a1b4c19bcf
#
_cell.length_a   1.000
_cell.length_b   1.000
_cell.length_c   1.000
_cell.angle_alpha   90.00
_cell.angle_beta   90.00
_cell.angle_gamma   90.00
#
_symmetry.space_group_name_H-M   'P 1'
#
loop_
_entity.id
_entity.type
_entity.pdbx_description
1 polymer ?
#
loop_
_entity_poly.entity_id
_entity_poly.type
_entity_poly.pdbx_seq_one_letter_code
_entity_poly.pdbx_strand_id
1 'polypeptide(L)'
;KEMEKLGIGRPSTYANIIERIHSAAYSFRRNKALVPTWTAFAVVRLMEEHFPHIVEYSFTKKMEDDLDAIASGQKDRQEYLRNFWSGNGEAGLSGLIEAGLESIDPAQICRFPLPFAGGDPWKFRDEDVVLRVGRYGPYLEAGEIRGNIPEELCPDELDEKQMDEILQAGARKDEPLGHCSATGKPLFVKSGRFGPYVQRGDSESDEKPEFASLLKDMEPDSVTVDVAIQLLVLKEGRVCGTTTEGQEIRVFNGRYGLYIKAEKETRSLEVGDDPFTVSEERCRA
;
A
#
# COMPACT_ATOMS: atom_id res chain seq x y z
N LYS A 1 18.81 -4.86 26.57
CA LYS A 1 19.95 -5.64 27.06
C LYS A 1 20.99 -5.93 25.97
N GLU A 2 20.60 -6.45 24.76
CA GLU A 2 21.56 -6.76 23.71
C GLU A 2 22.12 -5.47 23.07
N MET A 3 21.28 -4.52 22.72
CA MET A 3 21.71 -3.20 22.22
C MET A 3 22.64 -2.48 23.19
N GLU A 4 22.36 -2.56 24.48
CA GLU A 4 23.19 -1.98 25.53
C GLU A 4 24.57 -2.63 25.61
N LYS A 5 24.64 -3.96 25.50
CA LYS A 5 25.93 -4.70 25.44
C LYS A 5 26.76 -4.33 24.22
N LEU A 6 26.09 -4.11 23.09
CA LEU A 6 26.74 -3.72 21.83
C LEU A 6 27.09 -2.23 21.78
N GLY A 7 26.64 -1.43 22.75
CA GLY A 7 26.86 0.03 22.77
C GLY A 7 26.01 0.78 21.72
N ILE A 8 24.90 0.17 21.27
CA ILE A 8 24.00 0.74 20.27
C ILE A 8 22.89 1.52 20.97
N GLY A 9 22.82 2.82 20.74
CA GLY A 9 21.89 3.72 21.42
C GLY A 9 22.23 3.93 22.89
N ARG A 10 21.35 4.66 23.57
CA ARG A 10 21.46 4.94 25.02
C ARG A 10 20.08 4.67 25.66
N PRO A 11 20.00 4.37 26.95
CA PRO A 11 18.73 4.10 27.63
C PRO A 11 17.66 5.17 27.38
N SER A 12 18.06 6.43 27.29
CA SER A 12 17.19 7.57 26.99
C SER A 12 16.64 7.61 25.56
N THR A 13 17.31 6.93 24.61
CA THR A 13 16.94 6.97 23.19
C THR A 13 16.18 5.72 22.71
N TYR A 14 16.22 4.60 23.46
CA TYR A 14 15.62 3.33 23.01
C TYR A 14 14.11 3.45 22.71
N ALA A 15 13.37 4.15 23.56
CA ALA A 15 11.93 4.31 23.36
C ALA A 15 11.64 5.05 22.03
N ASN A 16 12.37 6.13 21.77
CA ASN A 16 12.21 6.94 20.55
C ASN A 16 12.63 6.15 19.29
N ILE A 17 13.69 5.33 19.38
CA ILE A 17 14.13 4.47 18.28
C ILE A 17 13.03 3.46 17.92
N ILE A 18 12.46 2.78 18.92
CA ILE A 18 11.38 1.80 18.71
C ILE A 18 10.14 2.49 18.13
N GLU A 19 9.77 3.65 18.65
CA GLU A 19 8.64 4.44 18.13
C GLU A 19 8.89 4.88 16.68
N ARG A 20 10.11 5.28 16.35
CA ARG A 20 10.49 5.64 14.99
C ARG A 20 10.38 4.47 14.02
N ILE A 21 10.86 3.30 14.39
CA ILE A 21 10.75 2.07 13.59
C ILE A 21 9.28 1.73 13.35
N HIS A 22 8.44 1.87 14.38
CA HIS A 22 7.01 1.60 14.28
C HIS A 22 6.28 2.64 13.42
N SER A 23 6.53 3.94 13.64
CA SER A 23 5.91 5.03 12.85
C SER A 23 6.34 5.04 11.38
N ALA A 24 7.51 4.49 11.07
CA ALA A 24 8.00 4.30 9.70
C ALA A 24 7.43 3.03 9.03
N ALA A 25 6.49 2.32 9.70
CA ALA A 25 5.92 1.07 9.23
C ALA A 25 6.96 -0.05 8.96
N TYR A 26 8.10 -0.03 9.68
CA TYR A 26 9.08 -1.12 9.62
C TYR A 26 8.76 -2.26 10.58
N SER A 27 7.87 -2.03 11.54
CA SER A 27 7.37 -3.06 12.44
C SER A 27 5.92 -2.80 12.82
N PHE A 28 5.20 -3.85 13.14
CA PHE A 28 3.90 -3.79 13.78
C PHE A 28 3.91 -4.59 15.09
N ARG A 29 2.94 -4.33 15.95
CA ARG A 29 2.81 -5.05 17.22
C ARG A 29 1.80 -6.18 17.09
N ARG A 30 2.23 -7.39 17.44
CA ARG A 30 1.36 -8.54 17.61
C ARG A 30 1.50 -9.06 19.03
N ASN A 31 0.45 -8.90 19.81
CA ASN A 31 0.49 -9.12 21.26
C ASN A 31 1.56 -8.22 21.92
N LYS A 32 2.63 -8.82 22.46
CA LYS A 32 3.75 -8.13 23.13
C LYS A 32 5.03 -8.12 22.27
N ALA A 33 5.00 -8.72 21.10
CA ALA A 33 6.14 -8.80 20.20
C ALA A 33 6.11 -7.68 19.14
N LEU A 34 7.29 -7.24 18.72
CA LEU A 34 7.48 -6.45 17.51
C LEU A 34 7.77 -7.41 16.36
N VAL A 35 6.97 -7.32 15.31
CA VAL A 35 7.11 -8.15 14.11
C VAL A 35 7.61 -7.23 12.98
N PRO A 36 8.71 -7.57 12.30
CA PRO A 36 9.19 -6.81 11.15
C PRO A 36 8.21 -6.94 9.98
N THR A 37 8.06 -5.86 9.22
CA THR A 37 7.28 -5.85 7.97
C THR A 37 8.14 -6.24 6.78
N TRP A 38 7.52 -6.57 5.66
CA TRP A 38 8.23 -6.80 4.40
C TRP A 38 9.01 -5.57 3.92
N THR A 39 8.52 -4.38 4.21
CA THR A 39 9.24 -3.12 3.96
C THR A 39 10.54 -3.05 4.76
N ALA A 40 10.54 -3.52 6.01
CA ALA A 40 11.77 -3.58 6.79
C ALA A 40 12.80 -4.51 6.16
N PHE A 41 12.39 -5.68 5.65
CA PHE A 41 13.32 -6.58 4.95
C PHE A 41 13.90 -5.93 3.70
N ALA A 42 13.12 -5.20 2.91
CA ALA A 42 13.60 -4.48 1.73
C ALA A 42 14.61 -3.39 2.12
N VAL A 43 14.35 -2.62 3.19
CA VAL A 43 15.25 -1.57 3.67
C VAL A 43 16.54 -2.16 4.24
N VAL A 44 16.44 -3.22 5.03
CA VAL A 44 17.65 -3.89 5.57
C VAL A 44 18.50 -4.42 4.43
N ARG A 45 17.91 -5.11 3.46
CA ARG A 45 18.63 -5.61 2.28
C ARG A 45 19.30 -4.48 1.49
N LEU A 46 18.60 -3.37 1.23
CA LEU A 46 19.16 -2.18 0.60
C LEU A 46 20.40 -1.68 1.34
N MET A 47 20.30 -1.58 2.66
CA MET A 47 21.37 -1.08 3.48
C MET A 47 22.58 -2.05 3.55
N GLU A 48 22.34 -3.35 3.65
CA GLU A 48 23.38 -4.37 3.68
C GLU A 48 24.13 -4.49 2.34
N GLU A 49 23.41 -4.39 1.21
CA GLU A 49 24.01 -4.52 -0.13
C GLU A 49 24.75 -3.25 -0.56
N HIS A 50 24.25 -2.06 -0.26
CA HIS A 50 24.79 -0.80 -0.80
C HIS A 50 25.49 0.08 0.25
N PHE A 51 25.20 -0.11 1.53
CA PHE A 51 25.76 0.69 2.64
C PHE A 51 26.23 -0.17 3.81
N PRO A 52 26.98 -1.27 3.59
CA PRO A 52 27.30 -2.25 4.63
C PRO A 52 27.97 -1.62 5.86
N HIS A 53 28.88 -0.65 5.66
CA HIS A 53 29.57 0.01 6.75
C HIS A 53 28.64 0.79 7.69
N ILE A 54 27.50 1.32 7.18
CA ILE A 54 26.56 2.11 7.99
C ILE A 54 25.72 1.21 8.90
N VAL A 55 25.47 -0.03 8.50
CA VAL A 55 24.66 -1.01 9.26
C VAL A 55 25.49 -1.87 10.21
N GLU A 56 26.82 -1.77 10.17
CA GLU A 56 27.68 -2.44 11.14
C GLU A 56 27.44 -1.91 12.56
N TYR A 57 27.32 -2.82 13.52
CA TYR A 57 27.15 -2.44 14.93
C TYR A 57 28.35 -1.64 15.46
N SER A 58 29.55 -1.91 14.97
CA SER A 58 30.76 -1.16 15.27
C SER A 58 30.68 0.30 14.86
N PHE A 59 30.10 0.60 13.70
CA PHE A 59 29.90 1.96 13.22
C PHE A 59 28.95 2.74 14.14
N THR A 60 27.80 2.16 14.47
CA THR A 60 26.83 2.81 15.36
C THR A 60 27.41 3.03 16.75
N LYS A 61 28.15 2.03 17.29
CA LYS A 61 28.82 2.18 18.56
C LYS A 61 29.86 3.32 18.54
N LYS A 62 30.70 3.37 17.51
CA LYS A 62 31.69 4.44 17.35
C LYS A 62 31.03 5.81 17.25
N MET A 63 29.93 5.92 16.52
CA MET A 63 29.18 7.17 16.41
C MET A 63 28.65 7.63 17.77
N GLU A 64 28.08 6.74 18.57
CA GLU A 64 27.61 7.04 19.92
C GLU A 64 28.75 7.49 20.85
N ASP A 65 29.91 6.80 20.81
CA ASP A 65 31.12 7.14 21.60
C ASP A 65 31.66 8.51 21.17
N ASP A 66 31.66 8.82 19.87
CA ASP A 66 32.06 10.13 19.32
C ASP A 66 31.11 11.26 19.77
N LEU A 67 29.81 11.02 19.82
CA LEU A 67 28.83 11.96 20.32
C LEU A 67 29.01 12.26 21.82
N ASP A 68 29.32 11.22 22.62
CA ASP A 68 29.65 11.37 24.03
C ASP A 68 30.94 12.18 24.23
N ALA A 69 31.96 11.98 23.38
CA ALA A 69 33.21 12.75 23.38
C ALA A 69 32.96 14.22 23.00
N ILE A 70 32.08 14.50 22.06
CA ILE A 70 31.65 15.88 21.71
C ILE A 70 30.90 16.53 22.90
N ALA A 71 30.00 15.80 23.54
CA ALA A 71 29.22 16.29 24.67
C ALA A 71 30.10 16.64 25.88
N SER A 72 31.21 15.89 26.08
CA SER A 72 32.21 16.14 27.14
C SER A 72 33.29 17.16 26.75
N GLY A 73 33.23 17.73 25.54
CA GLY A 73 34.25 18.70 25.05
C GLY A 73 35.60 18.10 24.66
N GLN A 74 35.70 16.79 24.55
CA GLN A 74 36.91 16.09 24.14
C GLN A 74 37.14 16.05 22.63
N LYS A 75 36.06 16.28 21.85
CA LYS A 75 36.07 16.26 20.40
C LYS A 75 35.35 17.47 19.82
N ASP A 76 35.92 18.06 18.75
CA ASP A 76 35.25 19.20 18.06
C ASP A 76 34.07 18.73 17.20
N ARG A 77 32.90 19.34 17.42
CA ARG A 77 31.67 19.01 16.72
C ARG A 77 31.74 19.34 15.23
N GLN A 78 32.34 20.47 14.87
CA GLN A 78 32.34 20.92 13.47
C GLN A 78 33.27 20.05 12.63
N GLU A 79 34.44 19.71 13.18
CA GLU A 79 35.37 18.82 12.55
C GLU A 79 34.77 17.41 12.38
N TYR A 80 34.12 16.88 13.41
CA TYR A 80 33.43 15.60 13.34
C TYR A 80 32.37 15.58 12.24
N LEU A 81 31.47 16.56 12.19
CA LEU A 81 30.39 16.64 11.18
C LEU A 81 30.95 16.80 9.76
N ARG A 82 32.02 17.57 9.58
CA ARG A 82 32.69 17.73 8.27
C ARG A 82 33.26 16.40 7.80
N ASN A 83 33.99 15.71 8.67
CA ASN A 83 34.60 14.42 8.36
C ASN A 83 33.55 13.35 8.09
N PHE A 84 32.47 13.33 8.86
CA PHE A 84 31.36 12.41 8.67
C PHE A 84 30.67 12.63 7.32
N TRP A 85 30.40 13.89 6.94
CA TRP A 85 29.71 14.23 5.71
C TRP A 85 30.61 14.11 4.46
N SER A 86 31.75 14.78 4.47
CA SER A 86 32.63 14.90 3.31
C SER A 86 33.75 13.86 3.26
N GLY A 87 34.02 13.21 4.39
CA GLY A 87 35.14 12.29 4.54
C GLY A 87 36.44 12.99 4.93
N ASN A 88 37.45 12.20 5.32
CA ASN A 88 38.79 12.62 5.62
C ASN A 88 39.78 11.57 5.11
N GLY A 89 40.07 11.63 3.81
CA GLY A 89 40.89 10.63 3.12
C GLY A 89 40.14 9.40 2.60
N GLU A 90 38.94 9.15 3.14
CA GLU A 90 37.99 8.16 2.68
C GLU A 90 36.65 8.85 2.33
N ALA A 91 35.79 8.18 1.57
CA ALA A 91 34.49 8.74 1.21
C ALA A 91 33.64 8.97 2.47
N GLY A 92 33.15 10.21 2.65
CA GLY A 92 32.16 10.52 3.66
C GLY A 92 30.76 10.10 3.23
N LEU A 93 29.76 10.38 4.07
CA LEU A 93 28.37 9.99 3.82
C LEU A 93 27.83 10.48 2.46
N SER A 94 28.18 11.72 2.03
CA SER A 94 27.75 12.25 0.74
C SER A 94 28.28 11.42 -0.43
N GLY A 95 29.56 11.07 -0.42
CA GLY A 95 30.16 10.25 -1.47
C GLY A 95 29.63 8.82 -1.50
N LEU A 96 29.36 8.23 -0.33
CA LEU A 96 28.74 6.91 -0.24
C LEU A 96 27.31 6.92 -0.80
N ILE A 97 26.52 7.98 -0.53
CA ILE A 97 25.17 8.13 -1.07
C ILE A 97 25.22 8.28 -2.59
N GLU A 98 26.09 9.14 -3.11
CA GLU A 98 26.21 9.36 -4.57
C GLU A 98 26.59 8.06 -5.29
N ALA A 99 27.61 7.34 -4.81
CA ALA A 99 28.03 6.06 -5.38
C ALA A 99 26.94 4.98 -5.24
N GLY A 100 26.22 4.94 -4.11
CA GLY A 100 25.13 4.00 -3.87
C GLY A 100 23.96 4.24 -4.81
N LEU A 101 23.53 5.49 -5.00
CA LEU A 101 22.39 5.84 -5.87
C LEU A 101 22.57 5.40 -7.32
N GLU A 102 23.81 5.42 -7.84
CA GLU A 102 24.11 4.96 -9.19
C GLU A 102 24.00 3.43 -9.36
N SER A 103 24.20 2.67 -8.29
CA SER A 103 24.21 1.20 -8.30
C SER A 103 22.92 0.54 -7.84
N ILE A 104 21.99 1.29 -7.23
CA ILE A 104 20.75 0.74 -6.69
C ILE A 104 19.74 0.45 -7.81
N ASP A 105 19.35 -0.83 -7.94
CA ASP A 105 18.18 -1.23 -8.71
C ASP A 105 17.01 -1.52 -7.77
N PRO A 106 16.03 -0.61 -7.67
CA PRO A 106 14.87 -0.79 -6.77
C PRO A 106 14.07 -2.06 -7.10
N ALA A 107 14.04 -2.48 -8.36
CA ALA A 107 13.30 -3.67 -8.78
C ALA A 107 13.92 -4.95 -8.23
N GLN A 108 15.24 -4.98 -8.09
CA GLN A 108 15.96 -6.12 -7.51
C GLN A 108 15.90 -6.11 -5.99
N ILE A 109 16.13 -4.96 -5.36
CA ILE A 109 16.08 -4.82 -3.90
C ILE A 109 14.71 -5.20 -3.33
N CYS A 110 13.64 -4.81 -4.01
CA CYS A 110 12.27 -5.10 -3.58
C CYS A 110 11.74 -6.47 -4.04
N ARG A 111 12.59 -7.34 -4.60
CA ARG A 111 12.22 -8.66 -5.12
C ARG A 111 12.78 -9.75 -4.22
N PHE A 112 11.91 -10.55 -3.62
CA PHE A 112 12.27 -11.66 -2.76
C PHE A 112 11.84 -12.98 -3.38
N PRO A 113 12.78 -13.88 -3.73
CA PRO A 113 12.43 -15.23 -4.17
C PRO A 113 11.83 -16.02 -2.99
N LEU A 114 10.89 -16.91 -3.28
CA LEU A 114 10.25 -17.76 -2.29
C LEU A 114 10.52 -19.25 -2.64
N PRO A 115 10.76 -20.13 -1.64
CA PRO A 115 10.89 -19.81 -0.21
C PRO A 115 12.22 -19.15 0.16
N PHE A 116 12.25 -18.35 1.24
CA PHE A 116 13.46 -17.64 1.67
C PHE A 116 14.61 -18.54 2.12
N ALA A 117 14.31 -19.72 2.62
CA ALA A 117 15.31 -20.69 3.09
C ALA A 117 16.09 -21.37 1.96
N GLY A 118 15.80 -21.03 0.69
CA GLY A 118 16.30 -21.73 -0.47
C GLY A 118 15.46 -22.98 -0.76
N GLY A 119 15.69 -23.59 -1.88
CA GLY A 119 14.93 -24.74 -2.39
C GLY A 119 14.33 -24.42 -3.76
N ASP A 120 13.45 -25.30 -4.24
CA ASP A 120 12.75 -25.06 -5.49
C ASP A 120 11.77 -23.88 -5.33
N PRO A 121 11.67 -22.99 -6.31
CA PRO A 121 10.73 -21.87 -6.28
C PRO A 121 9.29 -22.37 -6.11
N TRP A 122 8.52 -21.66 -5.28
CA TRP A 122 7.07 -21.90 -5.22
C TRP A 122 6.44 -21.52 -6.55
N LYS A 123 5.44 -22.31 -6.95
CA LYS A 123 4.77 -22.11 -8.23
C LYS A 123 3.27 -21.95 -8.09
N PHE A 124 2.74 -21.05 -8.90
CA PHE A 124 1.32 -20.86 -9.08
C PHE A 124 1.01 -20.89 -10.59
N ARG A 125 0.17 -21.84 -11.04
CA ARG A 125 -0.15 -22.05 -12.47
C ARG A 125 1.12 -22.15 -13.35
N ASP A 126 2.11 -22.94 -12.89
CA ASP A 126 3.43 -23.16 -13.53
C ASP A 126 4.38 -21.95 -13.53
N GLU A 127 3.96 -20.80 -13.04
CA GLU A 127 4.80 -19.59 -12.89
C GLU A 127 5.48 -19.54 -11.52
N ASP A 128 6.74 -19.10 -11.49
CA ASP A 128 7.47 -18.90 -10.25
C ASP A 128 6.87 -17.76 -9.43
N VAL A 129 6.63 -17.99 -8.15
CA VAL A 129 6.09 -16.99 -7.24
C VAL A 129 7.21 -16.17 -6.64
N VAL A 130 7.04 -14.84 -6.73
CA VAL A 130 7.97 -13.87 -6.18
C VAL A 130 7.22 -12.90 -5.30
N LEU A 131 7.76 -12.62 -4.12
CA LEU A 131 7.29 -11.55 -3.28
C LEU A 131 7.95 -10.23 -3.71
N ARG A 132 7.16 -9.20 -3.86
CA ARG A 132 7.62 -7.84 -4.13
C ARG A 132 7.13 -6.86 -3.08
N VAL A 133 7.97 -5.88 -2.76
CA VAL A 133 7.59 -4.74 -1.91
C VAL A 133 7.38 -3.54 -2.81
N GLY A 134 6.11 -3.19 -3.04
CA GLY A 134 5.72 -2.08 -3.89
C GLY A 134 5.38 -0.81 -3.11
N ARG A 135 5.06 0.26 -3.84
CA ARG A 135 4.66 1.56 -3.25
C ARG A 135 3.43 1.47 -2.33
N TYR A 136 2.57 0.50 -2.59
CA TYR A 136 1.29 0.33 -1.88
C TYR A 136 1.30 -0.87 -0.92
N GLY A 137 2.46 -1.42 -0.62
CA GLY A 137 2.65 -2.56 0.25
C GLY A 137 3.23 -3.78 -0.44
N PRO A 138 3.41 -4.88 0.29
CA PRO A 138 3.91 -6.13 -0.25
C PRO A 138 2.85 -6.85 -1.07
N TYR A 139 3.26 -7.55 -2.12
CA TYR A 139 2.40 -8.36 -2.96
C TYR A 139 3.14 -9.58 -3.51
N LEU A 140 2.40 -10.62 -3.84
CA LEU A 140 2.90 -11.78 -4.60
C LEU A 140 2.70 -11.53 -6.09
N GLU A 141 3.65 -11.99 -6.88
CA GLU A 141 3.63 -11.96 -8.34
C GLU A 141 3.92 -13.36 -8.88
N ALA A 142 3.06 -13.85 -9.78
CA ALA A 142 3.24 -15.08 -10.52
C ALA A 142 2.84 -14.81 -11.97
N GLY A 143 3.83 -14.64 -12.87
CA GLY A 143 3.59 -14.15 -14.21
C GLY A 143 2.90 -12.77 -14.18
N GLU A 144 1.71 -12.67 -14.78
CA GLU A 144 0.90 -11.44 -14.79
C GLU A 144 -0.02 -11.30 -13.57
N ILE A 145 -0.20 -12.38 -12.81
CA ILE A 145 -1.10 -12.39 -11.65
C ILE A 145 -0.42 -11.75 -10.45
N ARG A 146 -1.15 -10.86 -9.77
CA ARG A 146 -0.69 -10.16 -8.57
C ARG A 146 -1.72 -10.26 -7.46
N GLY A 147 -1.25 -10.65 -6.26
CA GLY A 147 -2.06 -10.72 -5.06
C GLY A 147 -1.46 -9.90 -3.93
N ASN A 148 -2.20 -8.95 -3.35
CA ASN A 148 -1.71 -8.14 -2.23
C ASN A 148 -1.61 -8.99 -0.97
N ILE A 149 -0.51 -8.86 -0.25
CA ILE A 149 -0.32 -9.50 1.06
C ILE A 149 -1.00 -8.62 2.12
N PRO A 150 -1.88 -9.18 2.96
CA PRO A 150 -2.49 -8.42 4.07
C PRO A 150 -1.43 -7.87 5.04
N GLU A 151 -1.65 -6.65 5.55
CA GLU A 151 -0.70 -6.00 6.46
C GLU A 151 -0.52 -6.75 7.78
N GLU A 152 -1.56 -7.47 8.22
CA GLU A 152 -1.54 -8.25 9.47
C GLU A 152 -0.87 -9.62 9.32
N LEU A 153 -0.60 -10.07 8.10
CA LEU A 153 0.05 -11.35 7.85
C LEU A 153 1.54 -11.24 8.19
N CYS A 154 1.96 -12.01 9.19
CA CYS A 154 3.37 -12.04 9.57
C CYS A 154 4.20 -12.75 8.49
N PRO A 155 5.44 -12.29 8.23
CA PRO A 155 6.30 -12.92 7.24
C PRO A 155 6.54 -14.42 7.43
N ASP A 156 6.55 -14.90 8.67
CA ASP A 156 6.71 -16.31 9.03
C ASP A 156 5.43 -17.15 8.89
N GLU A 157 4.29 -16.51 8.64
CA GLU A 157 3.01 -17.18 8.38
C GLU A 157 2.73 -17.35 6.88
N LEU A 158 3.53 -16.71 6.02
CA LEU A 158 3.37 -16.83 4.57
C LEU A 158 3.85 -18.23 4.13
N ASP A 159 2.91 -19.18 4.10
CA ASP A 159 3.09 -20.52 3.59
C ASP A 159 2.48 -20.68 2.19
N GLU A 160 2.66 -21.87 1.59
CA GLU A 160 2.17 -22.16 0.25
C GLU A 160 0.63 -22.03 0.14
N LYS A 161 -0.11 -22.37 1.20
CA LYS A 161 -1.56 -22.25 1.23
C LYS A 161 -2.00 -20.78 1.23
N GLN A 162 -1.39 -19.94 2.07
CA GLN A 162 -1.65 -18.50 2.10
C GLN A 162 -1.33 -17.84 0.77
N MET A 163 -0.24 -18.24 0.15
CA MET A 163 0.18 -17.78 -1.16
C MET A 163 -0.85 -18.13 -2.24
N ASP A 164 -1.31 -19.38 -2.27
CA ASP A 164 -2.35 -19.82 -3.20
C ASP A 164 -3.65 -19.02 -3.03
N GLU A 165 -4.11 -18.82 -1.80
CA GLU A 165 -5.31 -18.02 -1.50
C GLU A 165 -5.17 -16.59 -2.00
N ILE A 166 -4.01 -15.96 -1.75
CA ILE A 166 -3.72 -14.58 -2.17
C ILE A 166 -3.68 -14.47 -3.70
N LEU A 167 -2.99 -15.38 -4.38
CA LEU A 167 -2.87 -15.35 -5.84
C LEU A 167 -4.18 -15.74 -6.54
N GLN A 168 -4.98 -16.66 -5.99
CA GLN A 168 -6.32 -16.95 -6.49
C GLN A 168 -7.23 -15.73 -6.39
N ALA A 169 -7.20 -15.02 -5.26
CA ALA A 169 -7.94 -13.78 -5.10
C ALA A 169 -7.46 -12.69 -6.09
N GLY A 170 -6.15 -12.64 -6.35
CA GLY A 170 -5.56 -11.76 -7.37
C GLY A 170 -6.04 -12.09 -8.78
N ALA A 171 -6.00 -13.36 -9.16
CA ALA A 171 -6.45 -13.82 -10.47
C ALA A 171 -7.93 -13.52 -10.75
N ARG A 172 -8.79 -13.65 -9.72
CA ARG A 172 -10.22 -13.30 -9.84
C ARG A 172 -10.45 -11.81 -10.10
N LYS A 173 -9.56 -10.93 -9.64
CA LYS A 173 -9.67 -9.47 -9.87
C LYS A 173 -9.42 -9.06 -11.32
N ASP A 174 -8.67 -9.87 -12.07
CA ASP A 174 -8.39 -9.64 -13.47
C ASP A 174 -9.38 -10.37 -14.39
N GLU A 175 -10.23 -11.24 -13.85
CA GLU A 175 -11.35 -11.85 -14.58
C GLU A 175 -12.53 -10.86 -14.62
N PRO A 176 -13.15 -10.63 -15.79
CA PRO A 176 -14.32 -9.77 -15.85
C PRO A 176 -15.49 -10.44 -15.10
N LEU A 177 -16.15 -9.66 -14.24
CA LEU A 177 -17.39 -10.04 -13.58
C LEU A 177 -18.48 -10.46 -14.60
N GLY A 178 -18.40 -9.89 -15.79
CA GLY A 178 -19.31 -10.08 -16.92
C GLY A 178 -19.20 -8.90 -17.88
N HIS A 179 -20.19 -8.77 -18.77
CA HIS A 179 -20.22 -7.70 -19.74
C HIS A 179 -21.44 -6.79 -19.53
N CYS A 180 -21.23 -5.50 -19.68
CA CYS A 180 -22.32 -4.51 -19.63
C CYS A 180 -23.30 -4.75 -20.78
N SER A 181 -24.57 -5.00 -20.49
CA SER A 181 -25.59 -5.27 -21.49
C SER A 181 -25.81 -4.13 -22.48
N ALA A 182 -25.59 -2.88 -22.07
CA ALA A 182 -25.79 -1.70 -22.91
C ALA A 182 -24.60 -1.40 -23.83
N THR A 183 -23.36 -1.71 -23.42
CA THR A 183 -22.14 -1.31 -24.15
C THR A 183 -21.31 -2.48 -24.66
N GLY A 184 -21.60 -3.71 -24.20
CA GLY A 184 -20.79 -4.90 -24.48
C GLY A 184 -19.42 -4.91 -23.81
N LYS A 185 -19.03 -3.84 -23.08
CA LYS A 185 -17.73 -3.71 -22.43
C LYS A 185 -17.63 -4.61 -21.19
N PRO A 186 -16.45 -5.18 -20.90
CA PRO A 186 -16.23 -5.98 -19.72
C PRO A 186 -16.34 -5.13 -18.45
N LEU A 187 -16.84 -5.74 -17.37
CA LEU A 187 -16.98 -5.17 -16.04
C LEU A 187 -16.04 -5.89 -15.09
N PHE A 188 -15.27 -5.16 -14.31
CA PHE A 188 -14.34 -5.67 -13.32
C PHE A 188 -14.66 -5.09 -11.94
N VAL A 189 -14.40 -5.86 -10.89
CA VAL A 189 -14.35 -5.38 -9.51
C VAL A 189 -12.89 -5.34 -9.08
N LYS A 190 -12.38 -4.16 -8.82
CA LYS A 190 -10.96 -3.93 -8.46
C LYS A 190 -10.84 -3.19 -7.14
N SER A 191 -9.68 -3.30 -6.51
CA SER A 191 -9.36 -2.55 -5.29
C SER A 191 -8.33 -1.48 -5.60
N GLY A 192 -8.57 -0.24 -5.18
CA GLY A 192 -7.70 0.90 -5.39
C GLY A 192 -7.37 1.65 -4.09
N ARG A 193 -6.59 2.72 -4.20
CA ARG A 193 -6.16 3.55 -3.07
C ARG A 193 -7.33 4.11 -2.22
N PHE A 194 -8.49 4.28 -2.83
CA PHE A 194 -9.67 4.87 -2.19
C PHE A 194 -10.74 3.83 -1.84
N GLY A 195 -10.38 2.54 -1.86
CA GLY A 195 -11.27 1.42 -1.62
C GLY A 195 -11.65 0.67 -2.90
N PRO A 196 -12.54 -0.33 -2.78
CA PRO A 196 -13.00 -1.12 -3.91
C PRO A 196 -13.87 -0.30 -4.88
N TYR A 197 -13.75 -0.63 -6.17
CA TYR A 197 -14.47 0.05 -7.25
C TYR A 197 -14.80 -0.90 -8.40
N VAL A 198 -15.82 -0.53 -9.17
CA VAL A 198 -16.17 -1.17 -10.45
C VAL A 198 -15.47 -0.42 -11.59
N GLN A 199 -14.95 -1.15 -12.56
CA GLN A 199 -14.40 -0.65 -13.82
C GLN A 199 -15.19 -1.20 -14.99
N ARG A 200 -15.62 -0.34 -15.93
CA ARG A 200 -16.20 -0.70 -17.23
C ARG A 200 -15.20 -0.41 -18.35
N GLY A 201 -14.85 -1.43 -19.10
CA GLY A 201 -13.82 -1.37 -20.15
C GLY A 201 -12.45 -1.81 -19.67
N ASP A 202 -11.63 -2.24 -20.61
CA ASP A 202 -10.26 -2.67 -20.35
C ASP A 202 -9.31 -1.46 -20.30
N SER A 203 -8.29 -1.55 -19.45
CA SER A 203 -7.23 -0.54 -19.34
C SER A 203 -6.31 -0.52 -20.56
N GLU A 204 -6.29 -1.61 -21.36
CA GLU A 204 -5.49 -1.77 -22.57
C GLU A 204 -6.23 -1.29 -23.84
N SER A 205 -7.53 -0.95 -23.73
CA SER A 205 -8.29 -0.45 -24.87
C SER A 205 -7.99 1.04 -25.15
N ASP A 206 -8.14 1.47 -26.41
CA ASP A 206 -7.98 2.88 -26.83
C ASP A 206 -8.98 3.83 -26.13
N GLU A 207 -10.05 3.30 -25.58
CA GLU A 207 -11.05 4.06 -24.86
C GLU A 207 -10.78 4.05 -23.34
N LYS A 208 -10.85 5.23 -22.73
CA LYS A 208 -10.67 5.36 -21.28
C LYS A 208 -11.72 4.55 -20.51
N PRO A 209 -11.30 3.66 -19.61
CA PRO A 209 -12.24 2.93 -18.77
C PRO A 209 -12.99 3.87 -17.81
N GLU A 210 -14.21 3.49 -17.50
CA GLU A 210 -15.06 4.19 -16.54
C GLU A 210 -15.01 3.50 -15.19
N PHE A 211 -15.07 4.28 -14.10
CA PHE A 211 -14.92 3.77 -12.75
C PHE A 211 -16.05 4.25 -11.84
N ALA A 212 -16.52 3.42 -10.93
CA ALA A 212 -17.43 3.81 -9.87
C ALA A 212 -17.03 3.14 -8.56
N SER A 213 -16.91 3.91 -7.46
CA SER A 213 -16.61 3.34 -6.13
C SER A 213 -17.79 2.50 -5.65
N LEU A 214 -17.51 1.41 -4.93
CA LEU A 214 -18.55 0.67 -4.21
C LEU A 214 -19.15 1.54 -3.10
N LEU A 215 -20.33 1.18 -2.64
CA LEU A 215 -20.92 1.78 -1.45
C LEU A 215 -20.13 1.34 -0.19
N LYS A 216 -20.17 2.17 0.85
CA LYS A 216 -19.32 2.01 2.04
C LYS A 216 -19.44 0.64 2.73
N ASP A 217 -20.63 0.04 2.70
CA ASP A 217 -20.92 -1.23 3.36
C ASP A 217 -21.07 -2.41 2.38
N MET A 218 -20.57 -2.24 1.13
CA MET A 218 -20.71 -3.23 0.08
C MET A 218 -19.40 -4.04 -0.04
N GLU A 219 -19.53 -5.37 0.12
CA GLU A 219 -18.41 -6.30 -0.05
C GLU A 219 -18.13 -6.53 -1.55
N PRO A 220 -16.86 -6.52 -1.99
CA PRO A 220 -16.49 -6.75 -3.40
C PRO A 220 -17.06 -8.03 -3.99
N ASP A 221 -17.08 -9.11 -3.21
CA ASP A 221 -17.55 -10.44 -3.63
C ASP A 221 -19.08 -10.50 -3.78
N SER A 222 -19.83 -9.53 -3.26
CA SER A 222 -21.28 -9.44 -3.40
C SER A 222 -21.73 -8.70 -4.66
N VAL A 223 -20.79 -8.08 -5.40
CA VAL A 223 -21.11 -7.27 -6.58
C VAL A 223 -21.47 -8.16 -7.77
N THR A 224 -22.70 -8.03 -8.26
CA THR A 224 -23.17 -8.66 -9.50
C THR A 224 -23.02 -7.70 -10.69
N VAL A 225 -23.17 -8.21 -11.93
CA VAL A 225 -23.15 -7.39 -13.15
C VAL A 225 -24.18 -6.26 -13.08
N ASP A 226 -25.39 -6.53 -12.57
CA ASP A 226 -26.46 -5.52 -12.46
C ASP A 226 -26.11 -4.44 -11.44
N VAL A 227 -25.56 -4.82 -10.28
CA VAL A 227 -25.08 -3.89 -9.25
C VAL A 227 -23.93 -3.04 -9.79
N ALA A 228 -23.01 -3.63 -10.54
CA ALA A 228 -21.90 -2.90 -11.17
C ALA A 228 -22.40 -1.83 -12.15
N ILE A 229 -23.39 -2.16 -12.98
CA ILE A 229 -24.03 -1.19 -13.89
C ILE A 229 -24.72 -0.08 -13.10
N GLN A 230 -25.47 -0.42 -12.05
CA GLN A 230 -26.15 0.57 -11.20
C GLN A 230 -25.16 1.52 -10.49
N LEU A 231 -24.02 1.03 -10.02
CA LEU A 231 -22.96 1.87 -9.44
C LEU A 231 -22.40 2.87 -10.45
N LEU A 232 -22.19 2.45 -11.69
CA LEU A 232 -21.75 3.34 -12.78
C LEU A 232 -22.80 4.42 -13.10
N VAL A 233 -24.08 4.04 -13.11
CA VAL A 233 -25.20 4.98 -13.30
C VAL A 233 -25.28 5.97 -12.13
N LEU A 234 -25.08 5.54 -10.88
CA LEU A 234 -25.03 6.42 -9.72
C LEU A 234 -23.89 7.44 -9.79
N LYS A 235 -22.76 7.08 -10.36
CA LYS A 235 -21.66 8.03 -10.57
C LYS A 235 -22.02 9.12 -11.57
N GLU A 236 -22.72 8.78 -12.64
CA GLU A 236 -23.21 9.71 -13.65
C GLU A 236 -24.43 10.51 -13.18
N GLY A 237 -25.12 10.03 -12.14
CA GLY A 237 -26.33 10.59 -11.56
C GLY A 237 -27.58 9.88 -12.01
N ARG A 238 -28.07 8.92 -11.21
CA ARG A 238 -29.32 8.21 -11.46
C ARG A 238 -30.52 9.17 -11.31
N VAL A 239 -31.30 9.35 -12.35
CA VAL A 239 -32.56 10.13 -12.27
C VAL A 239 -33.54 9.38 -11.37
N CYS A 240 -34.03 10.02 -10.30
CA CYS A 240 -35.01 9.46 -9.38
C CYS A 240 -36.37 10.16 -9.46
N GLY A 241 -36.47 11.32 -10.12
CA GLY A 241 -37.72 12.05 -10.29
C GLY A 241 -37.47 13.46 -10.82
N THR A 242 -38.53 14.30 -10.71
CA THR A 242 -38.48 15.70 -11.10
C THR A 242 -39.00 16.61 -9.99
N THR A 243 -38.51 17.83 -9.90
CA THR A 243 -39.03 18.86 -9.00
C THR A 243 -40.38 19.34 -9.46
N THR A 244 -41.10 20.12 -8.63
CA THR A 244 -42.34 20.79 -8.99
C THR A 244 -42.19 21.74 -10.17
N GLU A 245 -40.96 22.20 -10.45
CA GLU A 245 -40.61 23.08 -11.57
C GLU A 245 -40.16 22.31 -12.83
N GLY A 246 -40.23 20.98 -12.82
CA GLY A 246 -39.89 20.12 -13.94
C GLY A 246 -38.40 19.80 -14.10
N GLN A 247 -37.58 20.09 -13.09
CA GLN A 247 -36.15 19.82 -13.12
C GLN A 247 -35.82 18.38 -12.63
N GLU A 248 -34.85 17.74 -13.24
CA GLU A 248 -34.45 16.38 -12.83
C GLU A 248 -33.81 16.37 -11.46
N ILE A 249 -34.25 15.43 -10.63
CA ILE A 249 -33.60 15.08 -9.36
C ILE A 249 -32.71 13.84 -9.59
N ARG A 250 -31.44 13.94 -9.28
CA ARG A 250 -30.48 12.87 -9.50
C ARG A 250 -29.81 12.44 -8.22
N VAL A 251 -29.60 11.13 -8.07
CA VAL A 251 -28.86 10.49 -6.96
C VAL A 251 -27.45 10.20 -7.39
N PHE A 252 -26.48 10.53 -6.54
CA PHE A 252 -25.06 10.32 -6.79
C PHE A 252 -24.38 9.58 -5.63
N ASN A 253 -23.33 8.82 -5.97
CA ASN A 253 -22.35 8.32 -5.00
C ASN A 253 -21.11 9.23 -5.06
N GLY A 254 -20.93 10.10 -4.06
CA GLY A 254 -19.86 11.07 -3.98
C GLY A 254 -18.81 10.72 -2.92
N ARG A 255 -17.73 11.53 -2.85
CA ARG A 255 -16.61 11.35 -1.92
C ARG A 255 -17.05 11.28 -0.44
N TYR A 256 -18.13 11.99 -0.08
CA TYR A 256 -18.62 12.08 1.29
C TYR A 256 -19.83 11.19 1.55
N GLY A 257 -20.20 10.35 0.59
CA GLY A 257 -21.37 9.45 0.65
C GLY A 257 -22.42 9.78 -0.41
N LEU A 258 -23.60 9.19 -0.21
CA LEU A 258 -24.73 9.31 -1.11
C LEU A 258 -25.41 10.68 -0.96
N TYR A 259 -25.75 11.31 -2.09
CA TYR A 259 -26.44 12.59 -2.09
C TYR A 259 -27.39 12.74 -3.28
N ILE A 260 -28.37 13.60 -3.12
CA ILE A 260 -29.33 14.00 -4.15
C ILE A 260 -28.95 15.40 -4.63
N LYS A 261 -29.08 15.62 -5.92
CA LYS A 261 -28.87 16.93 -6.54
C LYS A 261 -30.01 17.29 -7.47
N ALA A 262 -30.53 18.51 -7.31
CA ALA A 262 -31.42 19.15 -8.25
C ALA A 262 -30.91 20.55 -8.56
N GLU A 263 -30.46 20.81 -9.80
CA GLU A 263 -29.73 22.03 -10.20
C GLU A 263 -28.58 22.43 -9.29
N LYS A 264 -28.80 23.40 -8.40
CA LYS A 264 -27.80 23.94 -7.45
C LYS A 264 -27.98 23.40 -6.03
N GLU A 265 -29.13 22.80 -5.74
CA GLU A 265 -29.40 22.25 -4.42
C GLU A 265 -28.83 20.83 -4.28
N THR A 266 -28.21 20.55 -3.16
CA THR A 266 -27.62 19.25 -2.85
C THR A 266 -27.98 18.88 -1.43
N ARG A 267 -28.49 17.64 -1.23
CA ARG A 267 -28.79 17.06 0.10
C ARG A 267 -28.19 15.67 0.22
N SER A 268 -27.72 15.31 1.40
CA SER A 268 -27.32 13.93 1.68
C SER A 268 -28.54 13.01 1.70
N LEU A 269 -28.39 11.79 1.19
CA LEU A 269 -29.38 10.75 1.34
C LEU A 269 -29.43 10.33 2.82
N GLU A 270 -30.60 10.02 3.37
CA GLU A 270 -30.71 9.57 4.75
C GLU A 270 -30.17 8.14 4.93
N VAL A 271 -29.72 7.85 6.15
CA VAL A 271 -29.24 6.51 6.50
C VAL A 271 -30.40 5.51 6.43
N GLY A 272 -30.26 4.51 5.57
CA GLY A 272 -31.31 3.49 5.31
C GLY A 272 -32.01 3.64 3.98
N ASP A 273 -31.85 4.75 3.26
CA ASP A 273 -32.35 4.87 1.89
C ASP A 273 -31.45 4.10 0.92
N ASP A 274 -32.04 3.24 0.11
CA ASP A 274 -31.32 2.52 -0.94
C ASP A 274 -31.18 3.42 -2.19
N PRO A 275 -29.94 3.76 -2.59
CA PRO A 275 -29.68 4.66 -3.72
C PRO A 275 -30.17 4.12 -5.05
N PHE A 276 -30.39 2.81 -5.16
CA PHE A 276 -30.84 2.15 -6.38
C PHE A 276 -32.35 2.19 -6.56
N THR A 277 -33.10 2.28 -5.46
CA THR A 277 -34.58 2.15 -5.46
C THR A 277 -35.30 3.33 -4.84
N VAL A 278 -34.61 4.33 -4.29
CA VAL A 278 -35.21 5.50 -3.66
C VAL A 278 -36.28 6.15 -4.59
N SER A 279 -37.47 6.38 -4.04
CA SER A 279 -38.62 6.91 -4.79
C SER A 279 -38.52 8.41 -5.00
N GLU A 280 -39.25 8.91 -6.03
CA GLU A 280 -39.38 10.33 -6.31
C GLU A 280 -39.94 11.13 -5.13
N GLU A 281 -40.97 10.60 -4.45
CA GLU A 281 -41.56 11.24 -3.27
C GLU A 281 -40.52 11.45 -2.16
N ARG A 282 -39.69 10.44 -1.92
CA ARG A 282 -38.64 10.51 -0.94
C ARG A 282 -37.52 11.48 -1.35
N CYS A 283 -37.22 11.59 -2.64
CA CYS A 283 -36.22 12.53 -3.16
C CYS A 283 -36.70 13.98 -3.13
N ARG A 284 -38.03 14.22 -3.08
CA ARG A 284 -38.63 15.57 -2.97
C ARG A 284 -38.73 16.05 -1.52
N ALA A 285 -38.81 15.15 -0.55
CA ALA A 285 -38.92 15.45 0.88
C ALA A 285 -37.59 15.94 1.48
#